data_3011c08a8d00393d6937e947506426ea
#
_entry.id   3011c08a8d00393d6937e947506426ea
#
_cell.length_a   1.000
_cell.length_b   1.000
_cell.length_c   1.000
_cell.angle_alpha   90.00
_cell.angle_beta   90.00
_cell.angle_gamma   90.00
#
_symmetry.space_group_name_H-M   'P 1'
#
loop_
_entity.id
_entity.type
_entity.pdbx_description
1 polymer ?
#
loop_
_entity_poly.entity_id
_entity_poly.type
_entity_poly.pdbx_seq_one_letter_code
_entity_poly.pdbx_strand_id
1 'polypeptide(L)'
;RDSLPYEFNEVSTDIQIKTDQGYKHPIEISSDILKKLKETAEVSLCGEITGAVITVPAYFDDAQRQATKDAAKLAGLNVLRLINEPTAAAVAYGLDQKKEGTFVIYDLGGGTFDVSILKLHKGVFEVLATNGHPHLGGDDFDQAIAEMIRNDNQLAQLSHEDKRSLIMHAKSLKENLTDNSSAKTTIKFSSGKEILYSLDQEKFFKATHNLVQKTIQPIRRALSDAKLSTDSIDGVVMVGGATRMPHIQSEIKTFFMKDLLNDLNPDEVVALGAARQANTLAGNKSDQDLLLLDVTPLSLG
;
A
#
# COMPACT_ATOMS: atom_id res chain seq x y z
N ARG A 1 -11.65 12.47 -12.34
CA ARG A 1 -12.43 11.46 -13.08
C ARG A 1 -11.69 11.00 -14.34
N ASP A 2 -11.12 11.92 -15.11
CA ASP A 2 -10.52 11.64 -16.43
C ASP A 2 -9.25 10.78 -16.42
N SER A 3 -8.62 10.62 -15.27
CA SER A 3 -7.40 9.80 -15.10
C SER A 3 -7.66 8.39 -14.56
N LEU A 4 -8.91 8.09 -14.18
CA LEU A 4 -9.27 6.80 -13.61
C LEU A 4 -9.80 5.84 -14.67
N PRO A 5 -9.52 4.54 -14.59
CA PRO A 5 -9.94 3.54 -15.58
C PRO A 5 -11.41 3.11 -15.41
N TYR A 6 -12.23 3.94 -14.77
CA TYR A 6 -13.63 3.63 -14.46
C TYR A 6 -14.58 4.51 -15.28
N GLU A 7 -15.74 3.95 -15.63
CA GLU A 7 -16.84 4.68 -16.24
C GLU A 7 -17.74 5.21 -15.13
N PHE A 8 -17.93 6.55 -15.11
CA PHE A 8 -18.72 7.24 -14.09
C PHE A 8 -20.10 7.60 -14.63
N ASN A 9 -21.09 7.68 -13.73
CA ASN A 9 -22.41 8.22 -14.06
C ASN A 9 -22.31 9.76 -14.18
N GLU A 10 -22.44 10.28 -15.38
CA GLU A 10 -22.35 11.72 -15.66
C GLU A 10 -23.61 12.50 -15.25
N VAL A 11 -24.74 11.81 -15.09
CA VAL A 11 -26.05 12.43 -14.78
C VAL A 11 -26.24 12.59 -13.27
N SER A 12 -25.55 11.78 -12.47
CA SER A 12 -25.67 11.82 -11.01
C SER A 12 -24.82 12.94 -10.39
N THR A 13 -25.39 13.65 -9.41
CA THR A 13 -24.64 14.57 -8.54
C THR A 13 -23.64 13.84 -7.65
N ASP A 14 -23.93 12.59 -7.33
CA ASP A 14 -23.08 11.74 -6.52
C ASP A 14 -22.11 10.93 -7.38
N ILE A 15 -20.99 10.53 -6.78
CA ILE A 15 -20.01 9.67 -7.46
C ILE A 15 -20.60 8.26 -7.54
N GLN A 16 -20.86 7.81 -8.76
CA GLN A 16 -21.28 6.45 -9.05
C GLN A 16 -20.39 5.85 -10.15
N ILE A 17 -19.96 4.63 -9.94
CA ILE A 17 -19.08 3.88 -10.83
C ILE A 17 -19.88 2.77 -11.49
N LYS A 18 -19.75 2.60 -12.80
CA LYS A 18 -20.37 1.53 -13.55
C LYS A 18 -19.74 0.19 -13.22
N THR A 19 -20.57 -0.77 -12.89
CA THR A 19 -20.22 -2.16 -12.65
C THR A 19 -21.10 -3.08 -13.53
N ASP A 20 -20.80 -4.37 -13.57
CA ASP A 20 -21.65 -5.36 -14.28
C ASP A 20 -23.07 -5.43 -13.70
N GLN A 21 -23.27 -4.96 -12.46
CA GLN A 21 -24.57 -4.91 -11.78
C GLN A 21 -25.25 -3.53 -11.85
N GLY A 22 -24.75 -2.63 -12.68
CA GLY A 22 -25.20 -1.25 -12.79
C GLY A 22 -24.30 -0.25 -12.08
N TYR A 23 -24.82 0.96 -11.86
CA TYR A 23 -24.07 2.02 -11.16
C TYR A 23 -24.13 1.83 -9.65
N LYS A 24 -22.96 1.86 -9.01
CA LYS A 24 -22.81 1.72 -7.56
C LYS A 24 -22.00 2.88 -6.97
N HIS A 25 -22.33 3.25 -5.74
CA HIS A 25 -21.52 4.16 -4.93
C HIS A 25 -20.21 3.50 -4.48
N PRO A 26 -19.12 4.26 -4.26
CA PRO A 26 -17.86 3.71 -3.74
C PRO A 26 -18.03 2.91 -2.44
N ILE A 27 -18.93 3.34 -1.54
CA ILE A 27 -19.24 2.61 -0.30
C ILE A 27 -19.83 1.24 -0.58
N GLU A 28 -20.73 1.13 -1.57
CA GLU A 28 -21.35 -0.16 -1.96
C GLU A 28 -20.31 -1.11 -2.57
N ILE A 29 -19.40 -0.58 -3.42
CA ILE A 29 -18.31 -1.36 -4.01
C ILE A 29 -17.37 -1.87 -2.91
N SER A 30 -17.00 -0.99 -1.96
CA SER A 30 -16.19 -1.36 -0.80
C SER A 30 -16.89 -2.42 0.06
N SER A 31 -18.20 -2.32 0.22
CA SER A 31 -19.00 -3.32 0.91
C SER A 31 -18.99 -4.68 0.21
N ASP A 32 -19.09 -4.72 -1.11
CA ASP A 32 -19.01 -5.96 -1.87
C ASP A 32 -17.66 -6.66 -1.69
N ILE A 33 -16.57 -5.89 -1.68
CA ILE A 33 -15.22 -6.41 -1.42
C ILE A 33 -15.12 -6.97 0.00
N LEU A 34 -15.56 -6.21 1.00
CA LEU A 34 -15.53 -6.63 2.40
C LEU A 34 -16.41 -7.88 2.65
N LYS A 35 -17.56 -7.96 1.99
CA LYS A 35 -18.43 -9.15 2.03
C LYS A 35 -17.70 -10.37 1.47
N LYS A 36 -17.02 -10.23 0.34
CA LYS A 36 -16.24 -11.32 -0.26
C LYS A 36 -15.10 -11.77 0.64
N LEU A 37 -14.39 -10.83 1.29
CA LEU A 37 -13.34 -11.14 2.25
C LEU A 37 -13.90 -11.87 3.48
N LYS A 38 -15.05 -11.41 4.01
CA LYS A 38 -15.78 -12.09 5.10
C LYS A 38 -16.08 -13.53 4.74
N GLU A 39 -16.74 -13.77 3.62
CA GLU A 39 -17.11 -15.12 3.13
C GLU A 39 -15.85 -16.01 3.02
N THR A 40 -14.77 -15.47 2.46
CA THR A 40 -13.51 -16.22 2.31
C THR A 40 -12.90 -16.59 3.66
N ALA A 41 -12.92 -15.67 4.61
CA ALA A 41 -12.41 -15.92 5.95
C ALA A 41 -13.29 -16.92 6.74
N GLU A 42 -14.62 -16.82 6.66
CA GLU A 42 -15.55 -17.77 7.29
C GLU A 42 -15.38 -19.20 6.77
N VAL A 43 -15.15 -19.35 5.46
CA VAL A 43 -14.82 -20.66 4.87
C VAL A 43 -13.49 -21.19 5.40
N SER A 44 -12.47 -20.33 5.46
CA SER A 44 -11.12 -20.73 5.90
C SER A 44 -11.07 -21.07 7.39
N LEU A 45 -11.86 -20.39 8.21
CA LEU A 45 -11.93 -20.59 9.66
C LEU A 45 -12.97 -21.65 10.06
N CYS A 46 -13.75 -22.18 9.11
CA CYS A 46 -14.86 -23.09 9.34
C CYS A 46 -15.86 -22.56 10.38
N GLY A 47 -16.14 -21.28 10.41
CA GLY A 47 -17.02 -20.64 11.38
C GLY A 47 -17.34 -19.19 11.06
N GLU A 48 -18.37 -18.64 11.74
CA GLU A 48 -18.78 -17.26 11.58
C GLU A 48 -17.79 -16.28 12.20
N ILE A 49 -17.58 -15.13 11.55
CA ILE A 49 -16.78 -14.03 12.08
C ILE A 49 -17.65 -13.18 13.00
N THR A 50 -17.24 -13.06 14.27
CA THR A 50 -17.94 -12.26 15.29
C THR A 50 -17.64 -10.77 15.20
N GLY A 51 -16.52 -10.39 14.59
CA GLY A 51 -16.11 -9.01 14.36
C GLY A 51 -14.81 -8.90 13.59
N ALA A 52 -14.48 -7.68 13.17
CA ALA A 52 -13.28 -7.39 12.39
C ALA A 52 -12.59 -6.13 12.87
N VAL A 53 -11.26 -6.13 12.82
CA VAL A 53 -10.44 -4.92 12.84
C VAL A 53 -10.14 -4.56 11.39
N ILE A 54 -10.42 -3.30 11.03
CA ILE A 54 -10.23 -2.81 9.66
C ILE A 54 -9.17 -1.70 9.69
N THR A 55 -8.22 -1.77 8.77
CA THR A 55 -7.18 -0.76 8.64
C THR A 55 -7.60 0.36 7.69
N VAL A 56 -7.14 1.56 7.98
CA VAL A 56 -7.34 2.76 7.16
C VAL A 56 -6.03 3.55 7.07
N PRO A 57 -5.80 4.29 5.97
CA PRO A 57 -4.68 5.22 5.90
C PRO A 57 -4.69 6.22 7.05
N ALA A 58 -3.49 6.59 7.55
CA ALA A 58 -3.39 7.50 8.70
C ALA A 58 -3.98 8.90 8.42
N TYR A 59 -3.97 9.33 7.16
CA TYR A 59 -4.51 10.63 6.73
C TYR A 59 -6.02 10.66 6.48
N PHE A 60 -6.74 9.52 6.60
CA PHE A 60 -8.18 9.51 6.44
C PHE A 60 -8.84 10.43 7.47
N ASP A 61 -9.70 11.31 6.96
CA ASP A 61 -10.56 12.14 7.79
C ASP A 61 -11.75 11.36 8.38
N ASP A 62 -12.52 12.02 9.23
CA ASP A 62 -13.67 11.39 9.89
C ASP A 62 -14.74 10.90 8.90
N ALA A 63 -14.95 11.62 7.78
CA ALA A 63 -15.91 11.22 6.76
C ALA A 63 -15.46 9.93 6.05
N GLN A 64 -14.18 9.82 5.70
CA GLN A 64 -13.59 8.63 5.07
C GLN A 64 -13.59 7.43 6.04
N ARG A 65 -13.29 7.66 7.32
CA ARG A 65 -13.37 6.64 8.38
C ARG A 65 -14.81 6.17 8.58
N GLN A 66 -15.78 7.08 8.58
CA GLN A 66 -17.19 6.73 8.68
C GLN A 66 -17.65 5.95 7.45
N ALA A 67 -17.27 6.36 6.24
CA ALA A 67 -17.57 5.64 5.00
C ALA A 67 -17.04 4.19 5.03
N THR A 68 -15.84 3.98 5.60
CA THR A 68 -15.28 2.63 5.80
C THR A 68 -16.13 1.81 6.78
N LYS A 69 -16.59 2.39 7.89
CA LYS A 69 -17.49 1.71 8.83
C LYS A 69 -18.83 1.39 8.20
N ASP A 70 -19.37 2.29 7.39
CA ASP A 70 -20.65 2.10 6.70
C ASP A 70 -20.57 0.98 5.66
N ALA A 71 -19.47 0.93 4.89
CA ALA A 71 -19.19 -0.17 3.98
C ALA A 71 -19.12 -1.53 4.70
N ALA A 72 -18.42 -1.58 5.84
CA ALA A 72 -18.32 -2.79 6.66
C ALA A 72 -19.68 -3.22 7.23
N LYS A 73 -20.48 -2.25 7.70
CA LYS A 73 -21.83 -2.51 8.19
C LYS A 73 -22.76 -3.07 7.09
N LEU A 74 -22.68 -2.51 5.86
CA LEU A 74 -23.40 -3.02 4.70
C LEU A 74 -22.95 -4.44 4.32
N ALA A 75 -21.68 -4.78 4.53
CA ALA A 75 -21.14 -6.13 4.34
C ALA A 75 -21.54 -7.11 5.47
N GLY A 76 -22.26 -6.65 6.48
CA GLY A 76 -22.63 -7.48 7.64
C GLY A 76 -21.44 -7.81 8.55
N LEU A 77 -20.41 -6.92 8.60
CA LEU A 77 -19.30 -7.00 9.52
C LEU A 77 -19.54 -6.14 10.77
N ASN A 78 -19.27 -6.70 11.93
CA ASN A 78 -19.17 -5.94 13.18
C ASN A 78 -17.76 -5.35 13.29
N VAL A 79 -17.61 -4.03 13.16
CA VAL A 79 -16.33 -3.35 13.26
C VAL A 79 -15.94 -3.20 14.74
N LEU A 80 -14.99 -4.00 15.20
CA LEU A 80 -14.45 -3.93 16.54
C LEU A 80 -13.62 -2.65 16.72
N ARG A 81 -12.81 -2.33 15.71
CA ARG A 81 -11.96 -1.15 15.71
C ARG A 81 -11.53 -0.79 14.27
N LEU A 82 -11.37 0.52 14.02
CA LEU A 82 -10.48 1.00 12.94
C LEU A 82 -9.09 1.26 13.52
N ILE A 83 -8.07 0.91 12.79
CA ILE A 83 -6.66 1.15 13.17
C ILE A 83 -5.93 1.74 11.95
N ASN A 84 -5.00 2.65 12.19
CA ASN A 84 -4.17 3.20 11.11
C ASN A 84 -3.23 2.13 10.55
N GLU A 85 -3.10 2.06 9.22
CA GLU A 85 -2.22 1.10 8.52
C GLU A 85 -0.79 1.12 9.05
N PRO A 86 -0.13 2.29 9.24
CA PRO A 86 1.21 2.32 9.79
C PRO A 86 1.29 1.79 11.23
N THR A 87 0.27 2.01 12.05
CA THR A 87 0.20 1.46 13.41
C THR A 87 0.06 -0.06 13.37
N ALA A 88 -0.78 -0.59 12.47
CA ALA A 88 -0.90 -2.04 12.28
C ALA A 88 0.43 -2.66 11.84
N ALA A 89 1.13 -2.04 10.90
CA ALA A 89 2.44 -2.51 10.47
C ALA A 89 3.46 -2.54 11.62
N ALA A 90 3.49 -1.51 12.46
CA ALA A 90 4.35 -1.46 13.64
C ALA A 90 4.04 -2.60 14.65
N VAL A 91 2.75 -2.88 14.88
CA VAL A 91 2.30 -3.99 15.73
C VAL A 91 2.72 -5.34 15.15
N ALA A 92 2.63 -5.53 13.84
CA ALA A 92 3.06 -6.77 13.18
C ALA A 92 4.54 -7.08 13.41
N TYR A 93 5.39 -6.07 13.43
CA TYR A 93 6.81 -6.21 13.73
C TYR A 93 7.12 -6.36 15.23
N GLY A 94 6.10 -6.37 16.10
CA GLY A 94 6.30 -6.49 17.54
C GLY A 94 7.02 -5.27 18.13
N LEU A 95 6.94 -4.10 17.48
CA LEU A 95 7.55 -2.87 17.98
C LEU A 95 6.90 -2.42 19.29
N ASP A 96 5.65 -2.81 19.50
CA ASP A 96 4.89 -2.64 20.74
C ASP A 96 5.56 -3.28 21.97
N GLN A 97 6.37 -4.32 21.76
CA GLN A 97 7.14 -4.98 22.82
C GLN A 97 8.41 -4.22 23.21
N LYS A 98 8.82 -3.22 22.42
CA LYS A 98 9.91 -2.30 22.75
C LYS A 98 9.42 -1.27 23.76
N LYS A 99 10.33 -0.80 24.64
CA LYS A 99 9.93 0.21 25.64
C LYS A 99 9.70 1.57 25.02
N GLU A 100 10.54 1.98 24.08
CA GLU A 100 10.52 3.28 23.41
C GLU A 100 11.20 3.17 22.03
N GLY A 101 10.88 4.10 21.13
CA GLY A 101 11.55 4.22 19.84
C GLY A 101 10.76 5.09 18.86
N THR A 102 11.45 5.56 17.84
CA THR A 102 10.88 6.32 16.73
C THR A 102 11.10 5.55 15.43
N PHE A 103 10.03 5.27 14.73
CA PHE A 103 10.03 4.41 13.55
C PHE A 103 9.44 5.13 12.35
N VAL A 104 9.99 4.86 11.19
CA VAL A 104 9.39 5.25 9.91
C VAL A 104 8.69 4.04 9.33
N ILE A 105 7.45 4.21 8.93
CA ILE A 105 6.71 3.25 8.10
C ILE A 105 6.73 3.79 6.67
N TYR A 106 7.38 3.07 5.79
CA TYR A 106 7.51 3.38 4.38
C TYR A 106 6.60 2.40 3.62
N ASP A 107 5.45 2.89 3.19
CA ASP A 107 4.44 2.09 2.51
C ASP A 107 4.37 2.47 1.03
N LEU A 108 4.88 1.59 0.16
CA LEU A 108 4.83 1.74 -1.29
C LEU A 108 4.02 0.58 -1.87
N GLY A 109 2.75 0.87 -2.10
CA GLY A 109 1.80 -0.07 -2.70
C GLY A 109 1.83 -0.07 -4.23
N GLY A 110 0.75 -0.56 -4.85
CA GLY A 110 0.60 -0.55 -6.31
C GLY A 110 0.39 0.85 -6.89
N GLY A 111 -0.40 1.70 -6.24
CA GLY A 111 -0.80 3.02 -6.77
C GLY A 111 -0.52 4.21 -5.86
N THR A 112 -0.19 3.99 -4.60
CA THR A 112 0.07 5.05 -3.61
C THR A 112 1.38 4.84 -2.89
N PHE A 113 1.96 5.94 -2.43
CA PHE A 113 3.09 5.98 -1.53
C PHE A 113 2.71 6.75 -0.27
N ASP A 114 2.87 6.13 0.88
CA ASP A 114 2.62 6.72 2.17
C ASP A 114 3.85 6.56 3.08
N VAL A 115 4.16 7.59 3.84
CA VAL A 115 5.21 7.58 4.85
C VAL A 115 4.67 8.15 6.15
N SER A 116 4.83 7.40 7.24
CA SER A 116 4.42 7.82 8.57
C SER A 116 5.57 7.70 9.55
N ILE A 117 5.69 8.68 10.44
CA ILE A 117 6.64 8.66 11.54
C ILE A 117 5.87 8.36 12.82
N LEU A 118 6.21 7.26 13.44
CA LEU A 118 5.60 6.75 14.66
C LEU A 118 6.56 6.87 15.82
N LYS A 119 6.09 7.40 16.94
CA LYS A 119 6.80 7.34 18.23
C LYS A 119 6.13 6.34 19.13
N LEU A 120 6.92 5.40 19.61
CA LEU A 120 6.50 4.48 20.66
C LEU A 120 6.99 5.01 22.01
N HIS A 121 6.06 5.20 22.94
CA HIS A 121 6.37 5.55 24.33
C HIS A 121 5.44 4.79 25.27
N LYS A 122 6.00 3.99 26.18
CA LYS A 122 5.25 3.21 27.18
C LYS A 122 4.11 2.37 26.60
N GLY A 123 4.34 1.70 25.46
CA GLY A 123 3.32 0.87 24.83
C GLY A 123 2.27 1.63 24.01
N VAL A 124 2.40 2.95 23.87
CA VAL A 124 1.50 3.80 23.07
C VAL A 124 2.19 4.19 21.79
N PHE A 125 1.54 3.98 20.65
CA PHE A 125 1.98 4.50 19.35
C PHE A 125 1.34 5.86 19.08
N GLU A 126 2.17 6.85 18.84
CA GLU A 126 1.77 8.18 18.39
C GLU A 126 2.25 8.42 16.98
N VAL A 127 1.35 8.77 16.06
CA VAL A 127 1.72 9.21 14.72
C VAL A 127 2.15 10.67 14.78
N LEU A 128 3.45 10.94 14.67
CA LEU A 128 4.01 12.29 14.75
C LEU A 128 3.79 13.09 13.47
N ALA A 129 3.90 12.43 12.32
CA ALA A 129 3.68 13.02 11.02
C ALA A 129 3.34 11.94 10.00
N THR A 130 2.60 12.33 8.98
CA THR A 130 2.34 11.51 7.80
C THR A 130 2.43 12.38 6.55
N ASN A 131 2.96 11.82 5.47
CA ASN A 131 3.04 12.45 4.16
C ASN A 131 2.97 11.35 3.09
N GLY A 132 2.90 11.72 1.81
CA GLY A 132 2.83 10.71 0.76
C GLY A 132 2.65 11.29 -0.62
N HIS A 133 2.38 10.40 -1.56
CA HIS A 133 2.05 10.73 -2.94
C HIS A 133 0.90 9.85 -3.40
N PRO A 134 -0.31 10.41 -3.61
CA PRO A 134 -1.53 9.63 -3.87
C PRO A 134 -1.57 8.97 -5.26
N HIS A 135 -0.60 9.25 -6.11
CA HIS A 135 -0.49 8.72 -7.46
C HIS A 135 0.95 8.28 -7.76
N LEU A 136 1.57 7.55 -6.84
CA LEU A 136 2.90 6.97 -7.01
C LEU A 136 2.92 5.58 -6.39
N GLY A 137 3.16 4.56 -7.20
CA GLY A 137 3.22 3.19 -6.74
C GLY A 137 3.86 2.26 -7.76
N GLY A 138 3.76 0.96 -7.53
CA GLY A 138 4.31 -0.08 -8.40
C GLY A 138 3.84 0.01 -9.85
N ASP A 139 2.63 0.53 -10.08
CA ASP A 139 2.05 0.71 -11.41
C ASP A 139 2.81 1.74 -12.25
N ASP A 140 3.39 2.77 -11.61
CA ASP A 140 4.23 3.77 -12.31
C ASP A 140 5.54 3.14 -12.80
N PHE A 141 6.10 2.20 -12.05
CA PHE A 141 7.27 1.43 -12.45
C PHE A 141 6.93 0.48 -13.60
N ASP A 142 5.76 -0.16 -13.58
CA ASP A 142 5.25 -0.98 -14.68
C ASP A 142 5.07 -0.14 -15.94
N GLN A 143 4.50 1.04 -15.81
CA GLN A 143 4.33 1.98 -16.91
C GLN A 143 5.67 2.43 -17.51
N ALA A 144 6.66 2.72 -16.65
CA ALA A 144 8.00 3.08 -17.12
C ALA A 144 8.64 1.97 -17.94
N ILE A 145 8.53 0.71 -17.50
CA ILE A 145 9.02 -0.45 -18.27
C ILE A 145 8.25 -0.59 -19.60
N ALA A 146 6.93 -0.47 -19.56
CA ALA A 146 6.10 -0.55 -20.76
C ALA A 146 6.48 0.53 -21.80
N GLU A 147 6.76 1.75 -21.35
CA GLU A 147 7.25 2.82 -22.22
C GLU A 147 8.64 2.54 -22.78
N MET A 148 9.55 1.95 -21.99
CA MET A 148 10.85 1.50 -22.49
C MET A 148 10.68 0.46 -23.61
N ILE A 149 9.87 -0.57 -23.41
CA ILE A 149 9.59 -1.60 -24.40
C ILE A 149 9.02 -0.97 -25.68
N ARG A 150 8.07 -0.05 -25.52
CA ARG A 150 7.45 0.67 -26.63
C ARG A 150 8.46 1.46 -27.46
N ASN A 151 9.32 2.21 -26.80
CA ASN A 151 10.31 3.06 -27.43
C ASN A 151 11.43 2.23 -28.12
N ASP A 152 11.96 1.23 -27.41
CA ASP A 152 13.02 0.36 -27.93
C ASP A 152 12.57 -0.42 -29.20
N ASN A 153 11.27 -0.71 -29.31
CA ASN A 153 10.70 -1.49 -30.42
C ASN A 153 9.87 -0.64 -31.40
N GLN A 154 9.87 0.69 -31.26
CA GLN A 154 9.19 1.65 -32.12
C GLN A 154 7.69 1.31 -32.31
N LEU A 155 6.99 0.98 -31.22
CA LEU A 155 5.58 0.63 -31.26
C LEU A 155 4.72 1.91 -31.26
N ALA A 156 4.28 2.36 -32.44
CA ALA A 156 3.61 3.66 -32.59
C ALA A 156 2.17 3.67 -32.08
N GLN A 157 1.35 2.72 -32.52
CA GLN A 157 -0.05 2.63 -32.08
C GLN A 157 -0.35 1.22 -31.60
N LEU A 158 -0.86 1.11 -30.37
CA LEU A 158 -1.28 -0.14 -29.76
C LEU A 158 -2.78 -0.07 -29.47
N SER A 159 -3.47 -1.19 -29.69
CA SER A 159 -4.86 -1.36 -29.24
C SER A 159 -4.95 -1.29 -27.71
N HIS A 160 -6.15 -1.12 -27.16
CA HIS A 160 -6.35 -1.16 -25.71
C HIS A 160 -5.91 -2.52 -25.12
N GLU A 161 -6.20 -3.60 -25.82
CA GLU A 161 -5.81 -4.96 -25.42
C GLU A 161 -4.27 -5.11 -25.41
N ASP A 162 -3.59 -4.66 -26.45
CA ASP A 162 -2.13 -4.72 -26.55
C ASP A 162 -1.45 -3.86 -25.47
N LYS A 163 -2.01 -2.69 -25.14
CA LYS A 163 -1.53 -1.86 -24.02
C LYS A 163 -1.64 -2.57 -22.68
N ARG A 164 -2.77 -3.23 -22.41
CA ARG A 164 -2.97 -4.00 -21.18
C ARG A 164 -2.00 -5.19 -21.11
N SER A 165 -1.85 -5.92 -22.20
CA SER A 165 -0.88 -7.01 -22.31
C SER A 165 0.55 -6.53 -22.04
N LEU A 166 0.93 -5.39 -22.62
CA LEU A 166 2.25 -4.79 -22.43
C LEU A 166 2.51 -4.44 -20.94
N ILE A 167 1.54 -3.85 -20.26
CA ILE A 167 1.65 -3.55 -18.81
C ILE A 167 1.79 -4.84 -17.98
N MET A 168 1.03 -5.89 -18.30
CA MET A 168 1.14 -7.18 -17.59
C MET A 168 2.55 -7.79 -17.75
N HIS A 169 3.12 -7.73 -18.95
CA HIS A 169 4.49 -8.19 -19.21
C HIS A 169 5.53 -7.31 -18.51
N ALA A 170 5.32 -5.99 -18.47
CA ALA A 170 6.17 -5.06 -17.74
C ALA A 170 6.17 -5.36 -16.23
N LYS A 171 5.00 -5.60 -15.63
CA LYS A 171 4.86 -6.03 -14.24
C LYS A 171 5.62 -7.33 -13.98
N SER A 172 5.44 -8.33 -14.84
CA SER A 172 6.17 -9.59 -14.70
C SER A 172 7.69 -9.42 -14.78
N LEU A 173 8.20 -8.56 -15.67
CA LEU A 173 9.63 -8.23 -15.71
C LEU A 173 10.10 -7.57 -14.42
N LYS A 174 9.36 -6.57 -13.90
CA LYS A 174 9.65 -5.90 -12.63
C LYS A 174 9.75 -6.88 -11.47
N GLU A 175 8.75 -7.76 -11.33
CA GLU A 175 8.71 -8.75 -10.26
C GLU A 175 9.85 -9.75 -10.36
N ASN A 176 10.17 -10.22 -11.56
CA ASN A 176 11.31 -11.13 -11.78
C ASN A 176 12.67 -10.48 -11.49
N LEU A 177 12.81 -9.16 -11.69
CA LEU A 177 14.04 -8.42 -11.36
C LEU A 177 14.26 -8.22 -9.86
N THR A 178 13.31 -8.59 -9.01
CA THR A 178 13.49 -8.60 -7.56
C THR A 178 14.58 -9.59 -7.14
N ASP A 179 14.54 -10.79 -7.71
CA ASP A 179 15.43 -11.91 -7.32
C ASP A 179 16.53 -12.18 -8.37
N ASN A 180 16.41 -11.60 -9.56
CA ASN A 180 17.30 -11.87 -10.68
C ASN A 180 17.95 -10.59 -11.22
N SER A 181 19.20 -10.65 -11.62
CA SER A 181 19.92 -9.53 -12.24
C SER A 181 19.37 -9.15 -13.62
N SER A 182 18.67 -10.07 -14.28
CA SER A 182 18.01 -9.85 -15.58
C SER A 182 16.75 -10.70 -15.70
N ALA A 183 15.77 -10.19 -16.45
CA ALA A 183 14.52 -10.88 -16.76
C ALA A 183 14.20 -10.79 -18.25
N LYS A 184 13.46 -11.77 -18.78
CA LYS A 184 13.04 -11.82 -20.18
C LYS A 184 11.57 -12.16 -20.27
N THR A 185 10.90 -11.59 -21.27
CA THR A 185 9.51 -11.92 -21.60
C THR A 185 9.29 -11.90 -23.10
N THR A 186 8.35 -12.72 -23.57
CA THR A 186 7.90 -12.71 -24.97
C THR A 186 6.51 -12.11 -25.04
N ILE A 187 6.35 -11.02 -25.76
CA ILE A 187 5.11 -10.26 -25.90
C ILE A 187 4.52 -10.52 -27.27
N LYS A 188 3.29 -11.00 -27.32
CA LYS A 188 2.54 -11.22 -28.56
C LYS A 188 1.45 -10.16 -28.68
N PHE A 189 1.42 -9.47 -29.80
CA PHE A 189 0.45 -8.42 -30.09
C PHE A 189 -0.66 -8.94 -31.00
N SER A 190 -1.82 -8.30 -30.94
CA SER A 190 -2.99 -8.62 -31.78
C SER A 190 -2.70 -8.53 -33.28
N SER A 191 -1.71 -7.74 -33.68
CA SER A 191 -1.19 -7.64 -35.05
C SER A 191 -0.41 -8.87 -35.55
N GLY A 192 -0.17 -9.86 -34.66
CA GLY A 192 0.71 -11.01 -34.92
C GLY A 192 2.20 -10.72 -34.74
N LYS A 193 2.58 -9.48 -34.39
CA LYS A 193 3.96 -9.14 -34.02
C LYS A 193 4.32 -9.80 -32.68
N GLU A 194 5.51 -10.42 -32.64
CA GLU A 194 6.06 -11.02 -31.43
C GLU A 194 7.41 -10.34 -31.11
N ILE A 195 7.62 -9.99 -29.85
CA ILE A 195 8.83 -9.32 -29.35
C ILE A 195 9.38 -10.11 -28.18
N LEU A 196 10.64 -10.52 -28.27
CA LEU A 196 11.41 -10.99 -27.11
C LEU A 196 12.12 -9.78 -26.51
N TYR A 197 11.79 -9.44 -25.28
CA TYR A 197 12.39 -8.33 -24.55
C TYR A 197 13.17 -8.81 -23.35
N SER A 198 14.36 -8.23 -23.13
CA SER A 198 15.24 -8.51 -22.00
C SER A 198 15.53 -7.20 -21.27
N LEU A 199 15.39 -7.21 -19.95
CA LEU A 199 15.66 -6.09 -19.08
C LEU A 199 16.59 -6.54 -17.96
N ASP A 200 17.63 -5.77 -17.67
CA ASP A 200 18.49 -5.95 -16.50
C ASP A 200 18.19 -4.92 -15.41
N GLN A 201 18.68 -5.18 -14.21
CA GLN A 201 18.46 -4.29 -13.05
C GLN A 201 19.04 -2.90 -13.28
N GLU A 202 20.24 -2.78 -13.89
CA GLU A 202 20.89 -1.47 -14.08
C GLU A 202 20.04 -0.56 -14.98
N LYS A 203 19.57 -1.09 -16.11
CA LYS A 203 18.71 -0.36 -17.05
C LYS A 203 17.38 0.02 -16.40
N PHE A 204 16.79 -0.89 -15.63
CA PHE A 204 15.56 -0.65 -14.89
C PHE A 204 15.75 0.44 -13.83
N PHE A 205 16.78 0.35 -12.98
CA PHE A 205 17.06 1.33 -11.93
C PHE A 205 17.31 2.72 -12.49
N LYS A 206 18.06 2.80 -13.60
CA LYS A 206 18.31 4.07 -14.28
C LYS A 206 17.01 4.69 -14.82
N ALA A 207 16.15 3.90 -15.43
CA ALA A 207 14.90 4.38 -16.01
C ALA A 207 13.89 4.83 -14.93
N THR A 208 13.91 4.23 -13.74
CA THR A 208 12.95 4.50 -12.66
C THR A 208 13.53 5.37 -11.54
N HIS A 209 14.77 5.82 -11.65
CA HIS A 209 15.42 6.65 -10.63
C HIS A 209 14.57 7.87 -10.20
N ASN A 210 13.93 8.54 -11.14
CA ASN A 210 13.08 9.69 -10.85
C ASN A 210 11.84 9.31 -10.01
N LEU A 211 11.30 8.08 -10.18
CA LEU A 211 10.19 7.60 -9.37
C LEU A 211 10.63 7.38 -7.93
N VAL A 212 11.80 6.79 -7.74
CA VAL A 212 12.40 6.62 -6.40
C VAL A 212 12.62 7.97 -5.72
N GLN A 213 13.18 8.94 -6.43
CA GLN A 213 13.40 10.29 -5.87
C GLN A 213 12.10 10.99 -5.46
N LYS A 214 10.97 10.70 -6.11
CA LYS A 214 9.66 11.21 -5.70
C LYS A 214 9.23 10.69 -4.32
N THR A 215 9.73 9.57 -3.84
CA THR A 215 9.44 9.07 -2.49
C THR A 215 10.24 9.78 -1.42
N ILE A 216 11.43 10.29 -1.75
CA ILE A 216 12.34 10.94 -0.81
C ILE A 216 11.79 12.29 -0.32
N GLN A 217 11.12 13.05 -1.18
CA GLN A 217 10.58 14.36 -0.80
C GLN A 217 9.51 14.27 0.31
N PRO A 218 8.48 13.39 0.20
CA PRO A 218 7.53 13.16 1.29
C PRO A 218 8.20 12.73 2.61
N ILE A 219 9.26 11.89 2.54
CA ILE A 219 10.02 11.50 3.74
C ILE A 219 10.64 12.74 4.41
N ARG A 220 11.31 13.60 3.63
CA ARG A 220 11.91 14.83 4.16
C ARG A 220 10.87 15.75 4.80
N ARG A 221 9.69 15.86 4.19
CA ARG A 221 8.57 16.66 4.74
C ARG A 221 8.07 16.05 6.05
N ALA A 222 7.82 14.75 6.09
CA ALA A 222 7.37 14.08 7.31
C ALA A 222 8.39 14.24 8.46
N LEU A 223 9.69 14.10 8.18
CA LEU A 223 10.76 14.37 9.17
C LEU A 223 10.74 15.83 9.67
N SER A 224 10.57 16.78 8.74
CA SER A 224 10.47 18.22 9.08
C SER A 224 9.26 18.51 9.94
N ASP A 225 8.09 17.95 9.60
CA ASP A 225 6.84 18.14 10.32
C ASP A 225 6.91 17.53 11.73
N ALA A 226 7.55 16.38 11.85
CA ALA A 226 7.85 15.74 13.14
C ALA A 226 8.98 16.43 13.92
N LYS A 227 9.70 17.39 13.31
CA LYS A 227 10.88 18.05 13.87
C LYS A 227 11.99 17.07 14.26
N LEU A 228 12.22 16.08 13.43
CA LEU A 228 13.20 15.01 13.62
C LEU A 228 14.24 15.00 12.49
N SER A 229 15.43 14.49 12.82
CA SER A 229 16.47 14.14 11.84
C SER A 229 16.46 12.63 11.57
N THR A 230 17.15 12.20 10.51
CA THR A 230 17.34 10.78 10.20
C THR A 230 18.00 10.00 11.35
N ASP A 231 18.90 10.64 12.10
CA ASP A 231 19.59 10.03 13.25
C ASP A 231 18.65 9.69 14.40
N SER A 232 17.51 10.41 14.50
CA SER A 232 16.48 10.20 15.52
C SER A 232 15.59 8.98 15.24
N ILE A 233 15.74 8.34 14.07
CA ILE A 233 14.95 7.18 13.67
C ILE A 233 15.64 5.90 14.13
N ASP A 234 14.91 5.04 14.84
CA ASP A 234 15.42 3.76 15.35
C ASP A 234 15.25 2.61 14.37
N GLY A 235 14.33 2.72 13.41
CA GLY A 235 14.13 1.71 12.38
C GLY A 235 13.15 2.16 11.30
N VAL A 236 13.24 1.49 10.14
CA VAL A 236 12.38 1.75 8.97
C VAL A 236 11.67 0.45 8.60
N VAL A 237 10.35 0.46 8.69
CA VAL A 237 9.49 -0.67 8.32
C VAL A 237 9.08 -0.52 6.86
N MET A 238 9.32 -1.57 6.07
CA MET A 238 8.97 -1.60 4.65
C MET A 238 7.62 -2.30 4.46
N VAL A 239 6.67 -1.60 3.87
CA VAL A 239 5.28 -2.04 3.64
C VAL A 239 4.91 -1.86 2.17
N GLY A 240 4.05 -2.74 1.65
CA GLY A 240 3.60 -2.72 0.26
C GLY A 240 4.52 -3.48 -0.69
N GLY A 241 3.94 -4.17 -1.67
CA GLY A 241 4.66 -5.07 -2.57
C GLY A 241 5.77 -4.41 -3.39
N ALA A 242 5.63 -3.11 -3.71
CA ALA A 242 6.64 -2.38 -4.46
C ALA A 242 7.94 -2.14 -3.67
N THR A 243 7.92 -2.26 -2.34
CA THR A 243 9.13 -2.17 -1.49
C THR A 243 10.07 -3.37 -1.66
N ARG A 244 9.64 -4.43 -2.34
CA ARG A 244 10.51 -5.56 -2.69
C ARG A 244 11.60 -5.19 -3.69
N MET A 245 11.43 -4.10 -4.45
CA MET A 245 12.40 -3.66 -5.45
C MET A 245 13.76 -3.32 -4.81
N PRO A 246 14.86 -3.97 -5.22
CA PRO A 246 16.17 -3.81 -4.56
C PRO A 246 16.69 -2.38 -4.52
N HIS A 247 16.45 -1.60 -5.57
CA HIS A 247 16.91 -0.20 -5.62
C HIS A 247 16.13 0.72 -4.70
N ILE A 248 14.85 0.44 -4.41
CA ILE A 248 14.09 1.13 -3.37
C ILE A 248 14.74 0.86 -2.01
N GLN A 249 14.96 -0.42 -1.68
CA GLN A 249 15.59 -0.79 -0.41
C GLN A 249 16.96 -0.15 -0.24
N SER A 250 17.79 -0.19 -1.29
CA SER A 250 19.12 0.42 -1.28
C SER A 250 19.07 1.92 -1.04
N GLU A 251 18.16 2.64 -1.73
CA GLU A 251 18.01 4.09 -1.57
C GLU A 251 17.55 4.46 -0.15
N ILE A 252 16.54 3.76 0.38
CA ILE A 252 16.01 4.03 1.72
C ILE A 252 17.03 3.68 2.80
N LYS A 253 17.74 2.55 2.66
CA LYS A 253 18.84 2.19 3.55
C LYS A 253 19.93 3.25 3.56
N THR A 254 20.30 3.77 2.39
CA THR A 254 21.30 4.84 2.24
C THR A 254 20.80 6.15 2.85
N PHE A 255 19.52 6.50 2.63
CA PHE A 255 18.93 7.74 3.14
C PHE A 255 18.91 7.80 4.68
N PHE A 256 18.52 6.70 5.33
CA PHE A 256 18.43 6.64 6.79
C PHE A 256 19.70 6.14 7.47
N MET A 257 20.64 5.57 6.74
CA MET A 257 21.84 4.90 7.28
C MET A 257 21.51 3.86 8.35
N LYS A 258 20.39 3.13 8.14
CA LYS A 258 19.82 2.13 9.03
C LYS A 258 19.49 0.84 8.27
N ASP A 259 19.47 -0.29 8.99
CA ASP A 259 18.91 -1.51 8.46
C ASP A 259 17.39 -1.42 8.36
N LEU A 260 16.85 -2.01 7.30
CA LEU A 260 15.41 -2.01 7.05
C LEU A 260 14.75 -3.18 7.77
N LEU A 261 13.55 -2.96 8.28
CA LEU A 261 12.67 -4.01 8.79
C LEU A 261 11.81 -4.50 7.62
N ASN A 262 12.24 -5.58 6.98
CA ASN A 262 11.63 -6.15 5.77
C ASN A 262 11.58 -7.69 5.79
N ASP A 263 11.71 -8.30 6.96
CA ASP A 263 11.68 -9.76 7.18
C ASP A 263 10.26 -10.35 7.17
N LEU A 264 9.23 -9.53 7.35
CA LEU A 264 7.85 -9.93 7.13
C LEU A 264 7.44 -9.71 5.67
N ASN A 265 6.43 -10.47 5.22
CA ASN A 265 5.86 -10.26 3.90
C ASN A 265 5.21 -8.85 3.81
N PRO A 266 5.72 -7.92 2.98
CA PRO A 266 5.23 -6.54 2.93
C PRO A 266 3.79 -6.42 2.43
N ASP A 267 3.24 -7.44 1.76
CA ASP A 267 1.84 -7.48 1.32
C ASP A 267 0.89 -7.88 2.46
N GLU A 268 1.38 -8.52 3.52
CA GLU A 268 0.57 -9.10 4.59
C GLU A 268 0.75 -8.36 5.92
N VAL A 269 1.80 -7.57 6.08
CA VAL A 269 2.23 -7.00 7.36
C VAL A 269 1.12 -6.19 8.04
N VAL A 270 0.37 -5.39 7.30
CA VAL A 270 -0.74 -4.58 7.83
C VAL A 270 -1.88 -5.49 8.33
N ALA A 271 -2.24 -6.51 7.55
CA ALA A 271 -3.27 -7.48 7.92
C ALA A 271 -2.87 -8.30 9.16
N LEU A 272 -1.59 -8.69 9.27
CA LEU A 272 -1.05 -9.38 10.45
C LEU A 272 -1.16 -8.52 11.71
N GLY A 273 -0.86 -7.24 11.61
CA GLY A 273 -1.01 -6.29 12.72
C GLY A 273 -2.47 -6.11 13.13
N ALA A 274 -3.37 -5.97 12.16
CA ALA A 274 -4.80 -5.92 12.41
C ALA A 274 -5.32 -7.19 13.09
N ALA A 275 -4.84 -8.37 12.67
CA ALA A 275 -5.21 -9.66 13.26
C ALA A 275 -4.72 -9.77 14.71
N ARG A 276 -3.49 -9.32 15.02
CA ARG A 276 -3.00 -9.25 16.41
C ARG A 276 -3.89 -8.36 17.27
N GLN A 277 -4.28 -7.19 16.77
CA GLN A 277 -5.19 -6.29 17.46
C GLN A 277 -6.59 -6.91 17.67
N ALA A 278 -7.11 -7.63 16.67
CA ALA A 278 -8.38 -8.35 16.78
C ALA A 278 -8.31 -9.42 17.89
N ASN A 279 -7.22 -10.17 17.96
CA ASN A 279 -6.99 -11.18 19.00
C ASN A 279 -6.97 -10.57 20.41
N THR A 280 -6.33 -9.42 20.58
CA THR A 280 -6.33 -8.67 21.87
C THR A 280 -7.75 -8.21 22.25
N LEU A 281 -8.51 -7.66 21.27
CA LEU A 281 -9.89 -7.19 21.49
C LEU A 281 -10.87 -8.34 21.77
N ALA A 282 -10.61 -9.55 21.27
CA ALA A 282 -11.37 -10.75 21.57
C ALA A 282 -11.13 -11.30 22.99
N GLY A 283 -10.26 -10.66 23.78
CA GLY A 283 -9.98 -11.04 25.16
C GLY A 283 -8.92 -12.13 25.32
N ASN A 284 -8.25 -12.53 24.26
CA ASN A 284 -7.09 -13.41 24.31
C ASN A 284 -5.86 -12.59 24.74
N LYS A 285 -5.80 -12.24 26.02
CA LYS A 285 -4.75 -11.39 26.58
C LYS A 285 -3.40 -12.07 26.51
N SER A 286 -2.42 -11.43 25.85
CA SER A 286 -1.01 -11.58 26.22
C SER A 286 -0.72 -10.68 27.41
N ASP A 287 0.27 -11.01 28.24
CA ASP A 287 0.62 -10.30 29.47
C ASP A 287 0.97 -8.78 29.32
N GLN A 288 0.81 -8.23 28.13
CA GLN A 288 1.07 -6.83 27.80
C GLN A 288 -0.10 -6.25 27.00
N ASP A 289 -1.13 -5.76 27.73
CA ASP A 289 -2.24 -5.02 27.10
C ASP A 289 -1.72 -3.74 26.45
N LEU A 290 -1.74 -3.69 25.14
CA LEU A 290 -1.35 -2.53 24.34
C LEU A 290 -2.52 -1.53 24.28
N LEU A 291 -2.33 -0.36 24.85
CA LEU A 291 -3.21 0.77 24.62
C LEU A 291 -2.79 1.46 23.33
N LEU A 292 -3.44 1.14 22.21
CA LEU A 292 -3.26 1.86 20.95
C LEU A 292 -4.01 3.20 21.03
N LEU A 293 -3.28 4.28 21.07
CA LEU A 293 -3.80 5.64 20.89
C LEU A 293 -3.37 6.11 19.50
N ASP A 294 -4.34 6.32 18.64
CA ASP A 294 -4.14 6.92 17.33
C ASP A 294 -4.46 8.41 17.39
N VAL A 295 -3.63 9.25 16.80
CA VAL A 295 -3.89 10.69 16.62
C VAL A 295 -4.64 10.91 15.31
N THR A 296 -5.68 11.74 15.35
CA THR A 296 -6.35 12.22 14.14
C THR A 296 -5.51 13.33 13.49
N PRO A 297 -5.43 13.39 12.14
CA PRO A 297 -4.60 14.37 11.44
C PRO A 297 -5.14 15.81 11.51
N LEU A 298 -6.34 16.00 12.05
CA LEU A 298 -6.99 17.30 12.17
C LEU A 298 -7.18 17.68 13.63
N SER A 299 -6.87 18.96 13.95
CA SER A 299 -7.23 19.53 15.25
C SER A 299 -8.74 19.54 15.40
N LEU A 300 -9.26 18.97 16.49
CA LEU A 300 -10.64 19.16 16.90
C LEU A 300 -10.76 20.60 17.35
N GLY A 301 -11.45 21.46 16.55
CA GLY A 301 -11.75 22.83 16.88
C GLY A 301 -12.91 22.95 17.87
#